data_4247182f5b5f8e125d9c1406d233e879
#
_entry.id   4247182f5b5f8e125d9c1406d233e879
#
_cell.length_a   1.000
_cell.length_b   1.000
_cell.length_c   1.000
_cell.angle_alpha   90.00
_cell.angle_beta   90.00
_cell.angle_gamma   90.00
#
_symmetry.space_group_name_H-M   'P 1'
#
loop_
_entity.id
_entity.type
_entity.pdbx_description
1 polymer ?
#
loop_
_entity_poly.entity_id
_entity_poly.type
_entity_poly.pdbx_seq_one_letter_code
_entity_poly.pdbx_strand_id
1 'polypeptide(L)'
;QINYGDGGYVNPSDSGEVTDEILHQSALLWKERFTPEDRIDFLSDHFCVREGRRIVGEANLTLHDVIHGVKIPEAVAWERSNCDTHNLDLGFEDDTMMLWCVAAMQWGTVLHIPVPRGALIPKGLRGILVAGRMLAVDHDLSQAVRMKDCMQFTGEAAAVMASLAVRMRRDVRNVPYERIAAELAWQDFSGENEKILLKHQHEIVEGLHSPSPGRAIWSAYRHGESGYLEPLLRESGAVRAHAAFALALLRHPDCLGVLRELAERRDATLAETPRGEPH
;
A
#
# COMPACT_ATOMS: atom_id res chain seq x y z
N GLN A 1 -1.94 25.05 8.61
CA GLN A 1 -3.02 24.23 8.06
C GLN A 1 -2.78 22.78 8.47
N ILE A 2 -3.71 22.21 9.21
CA ILE A 2 -3.66 20.82 9.62
C ILE A 2 -4.62 20.05 8.72
N ASN A 3 -4.09 19.07 7.99
CA ASN A 3 -4.85 18.33 6.98
C ASN A 3 -5.23 16.91 7.45
N TYR A 4 -4.99 16.61 8.75
CA TYR A 4 -4.98 15.23 9.20
C TYR A 4 -5.78 15.03 10.48
N GLY A 5 -6.77 14.18 10.41
CA GLY A 5 -7.37 13.48 11.51
C GLY A 5 -7.68 12.08 11.02
N ASP A 6 -7.11 11.07 11.64
CA ASP A 6 -7.42 9.68 11.33
C ASP A 6 -8.56 9.24 12.24
N GLY A 7 -9.75 9.15 11.68
CA GLY A 7 -10.98 8.81 12.40
C GLY A 7 -11.34 7.32 12.36
N GLY A 8 -10.53 6.51 11.67
CA GLY A 8 -10.88 5.13 11.41
C GLY A 8 -12.00 5.00 10.38
N TYR A 9 -12.86 3.99 10.52
CA TYR A 9 -13.96 3.76 9.58
C TYR A 9 -15.16 4.63 9.91
N VAL A 10 -15.66 5.33 8.90
CA VAL A 10 -16.90 6.11 8.95
C VAL A 10 -17.77 5.75 7.74
N ASN A 11 -19.04 5.49 7.95
CA ASN A 11 -19.96 5.25 6.85
C ASN A 11 -20.28 6.57 6.11
N PRO A 12 -19.75 6.79 4.91
CA PRO A 12 -19.94 8.07 4.19
C PRO A 12 -21.38 8.26 3.70
N SER A 13 -22.25 7.27 3.82
CA SER A 13 -23.67 7.35 3.46
C SER A 13 -24.56 7.76 4.64
N ASP A 14 -24.02 7.80 5.86
CA ASP A 14 -24.70 8.27 7.06
C ASP A 14 -24.24 9.67 7.43
N SER A 15 -25.08 10.66 7.18
CA SER A 15 -24.74 12.07 7.43
C SER A 15 -24.58 12.37 8.92
N GLY A 16 -25.24 11.63 9.79
CA GLY A 16 -25.10 11.76 11.25
C GLY A 16 -23.72 11.32 11.69
N GLU A 17 -23.32 10.10 11.29
CA GLU A 17 -22.01 9.54 11.60
C GLU A 17 -20.87 10.41 11.04
N VAL A 18 -21.01 10.90 9.81
CA VAL A 18 -20.04 11.83 9.20
C VAL A 18 -19.92 13.12 10.02
N THR A 19 -21.05 13.69 10.45
CA THR A 19 -21.06 14.94 11.22
C THR A 19 -20.41 14.72 12.59
N ASP A 20 -20.78 13.65 13.27
CA ASP A 20 -20.24 13.32 14.59
C ASP A 20 -18.72 13.12 14.52
N GLU A 21 -18.22 12.44 13.48
CA GLU A 21 -16.78 12.25 13.29
C GLU A 21 -16.04 13.55 12.98
N ILE A 22 -16.59 14.44 12.14
CA ILE A 22 -15.98 15.75 11.89
C ILE A 22 -15.85 16.55 13.19
N LEU A 23 -16.88 16.55 14.03
CA LEU A 23 -16.86 17.24 15.31
C LEU A 23 -15.87 16.59 16.27
N HIS A 24 -15.85 15.26 16.34
CA HIS A 24 -14.92 14.50 17.18
C HIS A 24 -13.47 14.80 16.82
N GLN A 25 -13.09 14.67 15.56
CA GLN A 25 -11.74 14.95 15.08
C GLN A 25 -11.35 16.42 15.29
N SER A 26 -12.27 17.35 15.08
CA SER A 26 -12.01 18.76 15.35
C SER A 26 -11.72 19.02 16.82
N ALA A 27 -12.44 18.33 17.74
CA ALA A 27 -12.22 18.46 19.17
C ALA A 27 -10.88 17.84 19.61
N LEU A 28 -10.49 16.69 19.03
CA LEU A 28 -9.19 16.05 19.28
C LEU A 28 -8.04 16.95 18.83
N LEU A 29 -8.10 17.47 17.61
CA LEU A 29 -7.08 18.39 17.06
C LEU A 29 -6.96 19.64 17.92
N TRP A 30 -8.08 20.18 18.36
CA TRP A 30 -8.09 21.34 19.28
C TRP A 30 -7.36 21.04 20.58
N LYS A 31 -7.63 19.90 21.17
CA LYS A 31 -7.04 19.50 22.45
C LYS A 31 -5.55 19.18 22.35
N GLU A 32 -5.11 18.57 21.25
CA GLU A 32 -3.79 17.96 21.15
C GLU A 32 -2.76 18.82 20.40
N ARG A 33 -3.23 19.66 19.47
CA ARG A 33 -2.32 20.33 18.52
C ARG A 33 -2.44 21.86 18.52
N PHE A 34 -3.50 22.41 19.09
CA PHE A 34 -3.69 23.86 19.09
C PHE A 34 -3.20 24.49 20.39
N THR A 35 -2.63 25.69 20.26
CA THR A 35 -2.26 26.55 21.37
C THR A 35 -3.40 27.50 21.72
N PRO A 36 -3.37 28.20 22.87
CA PRO A 36 -4.39 29.22 23.21
C PRO A 36 -4.51 30.38 22.21
N GLU A 37 -3.48 30.59 21.41
CA GLU A 37 -3.45 31.64 20.35
C GLU A 37 -4.10 31.18 19.05
N ASP A 38 -4.28 29.86 18.88
CA ASP A 38 -4.91 29.29 17.68
C ASP A 38 -6.43 29.42 17.75
N ARG A 39 -7.07 29.49 16.61
CA ARG A 39 -8.53 29.45 16.48
C ARG A 39 -8.93 28.65 15.25
N ILE A 40 -10.10 28.06 15.30
CA ILE A 40 -10.74 27.44 14.14
C ILE A 40 -11.49 28.54 13.39
N ASP A 41 -11.01 28.89 12.21
CA ASP A 41 -11.68 29.84 11.33
C ASP A 41 -12.79 29.17 10.49
N PHE A 42 -12.58 27.89 10.13
CA PHE A 42 -13.49 27.16 9.27
C PHE A 42 -13.37 25.65 9.49
N LEU A 43 -14.49 24.96 9.61
CA LEU A 43 -14.60 23.51 9.52
C LEU A 43 -15.15 23.15 8.14
N SER A 44 -14.53 22.18 7.49
CA SER A 44 -15.05 21.67 6.22
C SER A 44 -16.39 21.00 6.45
N ASP A 45 -17.36 21.33 5.61
CA ASP A 45 -18.67 20.65 5.53
C ASP A 45 -18.61 19.37 4.70
N HIS A 46 -17.43 19.06 4.17
CA HIS A 46 -17.16 17.87 3.36
C HIS A 46 -16.15 16.96 4.01
N PHE A 47 -16.53 15.72 4.13
CA PHE A 47 -15.65 14.65 4.59
C PHE A 47 -14.78 14.14 3.43
N CYS A 48 -13.48 14.09 3.62
CA CYS A 48 -12.56 13.56 2.62
C CYS A 48 -12.54 12.03 2.70
N VAL A 49 -13.39 11.38 1.93
CA VAL A 49 -13.39 9.92 1.80
C VAL A 49 -12.13 9.49 1.04
N ARG A 50 -11.19 8.85 1.72
CA ARG A 50 -9.94 8.34 1.13
C ARG A 50 -10.16 7.08 0.33
N GLU A 51 -11.03 6.19 0.83
CA GLU A 51 -11.43 4.96 0.17
C GLU A 51 -12.94 4.94 0.00
N GLY A 52 -13.40 4.68 -1.22
CA GLY A 52 -14.80 4.57 -1.57
C GLY A 52 -15.11 3.24 -2.21
N ARG A 53 -16.27 3.16 -2.87
CA ARG A 53 -16.65 1.98 -3.64
C ARG A 53 -15.73 1.83 -4.85
N ARG A 54 -15.25 0.61 -5.07
CA ARG A 54 -14.46 0.21 -6.22
C ARG A 54 -15.32 -0.63 -7.16
N ILE A 55 -14.98 -0.64 -8.43
CA ILE A 55 -15.65 -1.49 -9.39
C ILE A 55 -15.14 -2.94 -9.28
N VAL A 56 -15.95 -3.88 -9.72
CA VAL A 56 -15.49 -5.19 -10.16
C VAL A 56 -15.04 -5.02 -11.61
N GLY A 57 -13.74 -5.07 -11.86
CA GLY A 57 -13.16 -4.87 -13.19
C GLY A 57 -12.99 -6.16 -13.99
N GLU A 58 -12.62 -6.02 -15.26
CA GLU A 58 -12.18 -7.15 -16.10
C GLU A 58 -10.88 -7.77 -15.57
N ALA A 59 -10.04 -6.98 -14.91
CA ALA A 59 -8.91 -7.41 -14.10
C ALA A 59 -8.98 -6.71 -12.75
N ASN A 60 -8.56 -7.40 -11.69
CA ASN A 60 -8.38 -6.83 -10.37
C ASN A 60 -6.90 -6.91 -10.00
N LEU A 61 -6.31 -5.79 -9.62
CA LEU A 61 -4.91 -5.73 -9.18
C LEU A 61 -4.86 -5.72 -7.66
N THR A 62 -3.95 -6.50 -7.08
CA THR A 62 -3.79 -6.63 -5.62
C THR A 62 -2.42 -6.16 -5.15
N LEU A 63 -2.33 -5.76 -3.88
CA LEU A 63 -1.03 -5.47 -3.26
C LEU A 63 -0.12 -6.71 -3.34
N HIS A 64 -0.68 -7.90 -3.12
CA HIS A 64 0.04 -9.16 -3.23
C HIS A 64 0.73 -9.29 -4.60
N ASP A 65 0.02 -9.02 -5.70
CA ASP A 65 0.59 -9.12 -7.04
C ASP A 65 1.79 -8.18 -7.22
N VAL A 66 1.66 -6.95 -6.73
CA VAL A 66 2.69 -5.91 -6.88
C VAL A 66 3.95 -6.25 -6.09
N ILE A 67 3.82 -6.61 -4.80
CA ILE A 67 4.98 -6.88 -3.93
C ILE A 67 5.67 -8.22 -4.24
N HIS A 68 4.96 -9.15 -4.87
CA HIS A 68 5.52 -10.43 -5.31
C HIS A 68 6.04 -10.41 -6.76
N GLY A 69 5.93 -9.27 -7.44
CA GLY A 69 6.44 -9.12 -8.80
C GLY A 69 5.68 -9.96 -9.83
N VAL A 70 4.39 -10.18 -9.60
CA VAL A 70 3.53 -10.85 -10.59
C VAL A 70 3.49 -10.00 -11.85
N LYS A 71 3.71 -10.64 -13.00
CA LYS A 71 3.65 -9.95 -14.29
C LYS A 71 2.23 -9.52 -14.60
N ILE A 72 1.99 -8.23 -14.63
CA ILE A 72 0.69 -7.64 -14.94
C ILE A 72 0.65 -7.29 -16.43
N PRO A 73 -0.22 -7.93 -17.22
CA PRO A 73 -0.32 -7.64 -18.66
C PRO A 73 -1.06 -6.34 -18.91
N GLU A 74 -0.78 -5.73 -20.05
CA GLU A 74 -1.55 -4.59 -20.58
C GLU A 74 -1.64 -3.41 -19.62
N ALA A 75 -0.52 -3.04 -19.00
CA ALA A 75 -0.45 -1.86 -18.14
C ALA A 75 -0.70 -0.58 -18.95
N VAL A 76 -1.66 0.23 -18.51
CA VAL A 76 -2.04 1.51 -19.15
C VAL A 76 -1.66 2.72 -18.32
N ALA A 77 -1.20 2.51 -17.11
CA ALA A 77 -0.60 3.53 -16.25
C ALA A 77 0.44 2.87 -15.35
N TRP A 78 1.41 3.66 -14.90
CA TRP A 78 2.38 3.26 -13.89
C TRP A 78 2.32 4.26 -12.76
N GLU A 79 1.96 3.77 -11.59
CA GLU A 79 1.91 4.55 -10.38
C GLU A 79 3.20 4.38 -9.57
N ARG A 80 3.56 5.42 -8.82
CA ARG A 80 4.74 5.39 -7.96
C ARG A 80 4.39 5.90 -6.59
N SER A 81 4.18 5.00 -5.65
CA SER A 81 3.77 5.34 -4.29
C SER A 81 4.18 4.27 -3.29
N ASN A 82 4.22 4.65 -2.01
CA ASN A 82 4.20 3.70 -0.91
C ASN A 82 2.75 3.42 -0.49
N CYS A 83 2.56 2.40 0.33
CA CYS A 83 1.28 2.16 0.99
C CYS A 83 1.08 3.22 2.07
N ASP A 84 0.13 4.15 1.84
CA ASP A 84 -0.18 5.24 2.76
C ASP A 84 -1.30 4.79 3.71
N THR A 85 -1.05 3.73 4.47
CA THR A 85 -1.95 3.27 5.53
C THR A 85 -1.68 4.06 6.82
N HIS A 86 -2.65 4.15 7.69
CA HIS A 86 -2.59 4.91 8.94
C HIS A 86 -2.63 3.98 10.15
N ASN A 87 -1.92 4.34 11.20
CA ASN A 87 -1.79 3.48 12.39
C ASN A 87 -3.11 3.06 13.01
N LEU A 88 -4.14 3.92 12.94
CA LEU A 88 -5.46 3.60 13.48
C LEU A 88 -6.23 2.60 12.59
N ASP A 89 -5.83 2.46 11.35
CA ASP A 89 -6.52 1.61 10.38
C ASP A 89 -5.97 0.18 10.33
N LEU A 90 -4.87 -0.12 11.01
CA LEU A 90 -4.21 -1.44 10.98
C LEU A 90 -5.15 -2.61 11.30
N GLY A 91 -6.17 -2.38 12.12
CA GLY A 91 -7.19 -3.40 12.43
C GLY A 91 -8.11 -3.76 11.26
N PHE A 92 -8.10 -2.98 10.18
CA PHE A 92 -8.90 -3.20 8.97
C PHE A 92 -8.08 -3.74 7.80
N GLU A 93 -6.76 -3.81 7.96
CA GLU A 93 -5.86 -4.28 6.92
C GLU A 93 -5.88 -5.80 6.83
N ASP A 94 -5.63 -6.32 5.63
CA ASP A 94 -5.53 -7.76 5.44
C ASP A 94 -4.10 -8.30 5.73
N ASP A 95 -3.95 -9.62 5.66
CA ASP A 95 -2.69 -10.29 5.95
C ASP A 95 -1.55 -9.81 5.04
N THR A 96 -1.84 -9.37 3.82
CA THR A 96 -0.84 -8.89 2.86
C THR A 96 -0.25 -7.56 3.31
N MET A 97 -1.10 -6.62 3.72
CA MET A 97 -0.66 -5.34 4.25
C MET A 97 0.10 -5.51 5.56
N MET A 98 -0.42 -6.35 6.47
CA MET A 98 0.26 -6.65 7.74
C MET A 98 1.64 -7.27 7.52
N LEU A 99 1.76 -8.17 6.55
CA LEU A 99 3.03 -8.76 6.17
C LEU A 99 3.99 -7.70 5.61
N TRP A 100 3.52 -6.86 4.68
CA TRP A 100 4.35 -5.87 3.99
C TRP A 100 4.75 -4.72 4.91
N CYS A 101 3.78 -4.03 5.47
CA CYS A 101 4.04 -2.82 6.23
C CYS A 101 4.57 -3.09 7.64
N VAL A 102 4.02 -4.09 8.34
CA VAL A 102 4.35 -4.33 9.74
C VAL A 102 5.48 -5.36 9.87
N ALA A 103 5.25 -6.60 9.46
CA ALA A 103 6.22 -7.66 9.71
C ALA A 103 7.51 -7.48 8.89
N ALA A 104 7.40 -7.05 7.62
CA ALA A 104 8.55 -6.76 6.77
C ALA A 104 9.03 -5.29 6.85
N MET A 105 8.39 -4.45 7.67
CA MET A 105 8.78 -3.04 7.89
C MET A 105 8.96 -2.22 6.59
N GLN A 106 8.10 -2.46 5.58
CA GLN A 106 8.19 -1.84 4.26
C GLN A 106 7.32 -0.59 4.10
N TRP A 107 6.87 0.00 5.17
CA TRP A 107 5.95 1.14 5.19
C TRP A 107 6.34 2.30 4.25
N GLY A 108 7.60 2.69 4.29
CA GLY A 108 8.12 3.80 3.47
C GLY A 108 8.59 3.39 2.08
N THR A 109 8.49 2.11 1.72
CA THR A 109 9.01 1.62 0.45
C THR A 109 8.12 2.03 -0.71
N VAL A 110 8.70 2.74 -1.66
CA VAL A 110 8.02 3.17 -2.87
C VAL A 110 7.94 2.02 -3.85
N LEU A 111 6.72 1.67 -4.25
CA LEU A 111 6.41 0.67 -5.25
C LEU A 111 6.17 1.30 -6.62
N HIS A 112 6.53 0.59 -7.67
CA HIS A 112 6.10 0.87 -9.04
C HIS A 112 4.92 -0.07 -9.36
N ILE A 113 3.75 0.51 -9.59
CA ILE A 113 2.48 -0.20 -9.65
C ILE A 113 1.93 -0.14 -11.07
N PRO A 114 1.96 -1.26 -11.82
CA PRO A 114 1.37 -1.34 -13.15
C PRO A 114 -0.15 -1.44 -13.04
N VAL A 115 -0.88 -0.47 -13.57
CA VAL A 115 -2.35 -0.51 -13.60
C VAL A 115 -2.81 -1.15 -14.92
N PRO A 116 -3.38 -2.36 -14.90
CA PRO A 116 -3.85 -3.00 -16.13
C PRO A 116 -5.09 -2.30 -16.68
N ARG A 117 -5.25 -2.28 -18.00
CA ARG A 117 -6.46 -1.70 -18.63
C ARG A 117 -7.75 -2.28 -18.08
N GLY A 118 -7.76 -3.56 -17.73
CA GLY A 118 -8.93 -4.25 -17.19
C GLY A 118 -9.39 -3.70 -15.83
N ALA A 119 -8.51 -3.03 -15.08
CA ALA A 119 -8.88 -2.36 -13.84
C ALA A 119 -9.73 -1.10 -14.05
N LEU A 120 -9.74 -0.55 -15.28
CA LEU A 120 -10.53 0.61 -15.67
C LEU A 120 -11.85 0.21 -16.34
N ILE A 121 -12.06 -1.07 -16.66
CA ILE A 121 -13.22 -1.57 -17.42
C ILE A 121 -14.16 -2.33 -16.47
N PRO A 122 -15.35 -1.79 -16.15
CA PRO A 122 -16.31 -2.50 -15.32
C PRO A 122 -16.75 -3.81 -15.97
N LYS A 123 -16.69 -4.92 -15.23
CA LYS A 123 -17.10 -6.23 -15.70
C LYS A 123 -18.60 -6.25 -16.00
N GLY A 124 -18.97 -6.76 -17.17
CA GLY A 124 -20.37 -6.92 -17.58
C GLY A 124 -21.04 -5.62 -18.03
N LEU A 125 -20.40 -4.46 -17.97
CA LEU A 125 -20.94 -3.20 -18.48
C LEU A 125 -20.23 -2.79 -19.77
N ARG A 126 -20.92 -2.10 -20.67
CA ARG A 126 -20.39 -1.61 -21.95
C ARG A 126 -20.52 -0.09 -22.02
N GLY A 127 -19.57 0.54 -22.74
CA GLY A 127 -19.59 1.99 -22.97
C GLY A 127 -19.21 2.83 -21.74
N ILE A 128 -18.66 2.21 -20.70
CA ILE A 128 -18.24 2.86 -19.45
C ILE A 128 -16.79 2.49 -19.17
N LEU A 129 -16.01 3.48 -18.78
CA LEU A 129 -14.69 3.36 -18.17
C LEU A 129 -14.67 4.08 -16.83
N VAL A 130 -13.85 3.63 -15.93
CA VAL A 130 -13.59 4.34 -14.67
C VAL A 130 -12.14 4.75 -14.58
N ALA A 131 -11.87 5.78 -13.79
CA ALA A 131 -10.54 6.24 -13.44
C ALA A 131 -10.53 6.71 -11.98
N GLY A 132 -9.36 6.92 -11.43
CA GLY A 132 -9.25 7.42 -10.08
C GLY A 132 -9.51 6.35 -9.02
N ARG A 133 -10.05 6.73 -7.86
CA ARG A 133 -10.19 5.87 -6.69
C ARG A 133 -11.22 4.73 -6.83
N MET A 134 -11.90 4.64 -7.95
CA MET A 134 -12.87 3.59 -8.26
C MET A 134 -12.27 2.39 -9.01
N LEU A 135 -10.99 2.37 -9.25
CA LEU A 135 -10.29 1.29 -9.94
C LEU A 135 -10.58 -0.08 -9.31
N ALA A 136 -10.52 -1.12 -10.13
CA ALA A 136 -10.59 -2.50 -9.65
C ALA A 136 -9.24 -2.91 -9.02
N VAL A 137 -9.07 -2.54 -7.76
CA VAL A 137 -7.94 -2.91 -6.90
C VAL A 137 -8.46 -3.45 -5.58
N ASP A 138 -7.64 -4.18 -4.83
CA ASP A 138 -8.01 -4.58 -3.47
C ASP A 138 -7.94 -3.39 -2.49
N HIS A 139 -8.35 -3.62 -1.24
CA HIS A 139 -8.32 -2.62 -0.18
C HIS A 139 -6.90 -2.11 0.04
N ASP A 140 -5.96 -3.01 0.22
CA ASP A 140 -4.57 -2.69 0.55
C ASP A 140 -3.90 -1.83 -0.53
N LEU A 141 -4.02 -2.23 -1.79
CA LEU A 141 -3.42 -1.49 -2.90
C LEU A 141 -4.12 -0.14 -3.13
N SER A 142 -5.40 -0.01 -2.75
CA SER A 142 -6.15 1.24 -2.90
C SER A 142 -5.44 2.41 -2.21
N GLN A 143 -4.71 2.13 -1.16
CA GLN A 143 -3.95 3.12 -0.39
C GLN A 143 -2.74 3.67 -1.15
N ALA A 144 -2.17 2.90 -2.05
CA ALA A 144 -1.03 3.31 -2.88
C ALA A 144 -1.44 3.95 -4.20
N VAL A 145 -2.65 3.67 -4.72
CA VAL A 145 -3.11 4.16 -6.04
C VAL A 145 -4.15 5.29 -5.94
N ARG A 146 -4.21 5.98 -4.81
CA ARG A 146 -5.14 7.11 -4.57
C ARG A 146 -4.48 8.49 -4.59
N MET A 147 -3.20 8.56 -4.90
CA MET A 147 -2.46 9.81 -4.94
C MET A 147 -2.85 10.67 -6.15
N LYS A 148 -2.50 11.95 -6.14
CA LYS A 148 -2.90 12.89 -7.21
C LYS A 148 -2.39 12.48 -8.57
N ASP A 149 -1.15 12.02 -8.63
CA ASP A 149 -0.52 11.56 -9.86
C ASP A 149 -1.25 10.33 -10.43
N CYS A 150 -1.62 9.38 -9.55
CA CYS A 150 -2.41 8.22 -9.90
C CYS A 150 -3.75 8.60 -10.54
N MET A 151 -4.43 9.59 -9.96
CA MET A 151 -5.69 10.08 -10.51
C MET A 151 -5.51 10.65 -11.90
N GLN A 152 -4.42 11.38 -12.14
CA GLN A 152 -4.11 11.97 -13.43
C GLN A 152 -3.79 10.89 -14.48
N PHE A 153 -2.90 9.97 -14.18
CA PHE A 153 -2.45 8.95 -15.13
C PHE A 153 -3.57 7.97 -15.51
N THR A 154 -4.36 7.54 -14.53
CA THR A 154 -5.52 6.68 -14.82
C THR A 154 -6.60 7.42 -15.59
N GLY A 155 -6.76 8.74 -15.36
CA GLY A 155 -7.65 9.60 -16.15
C GLY A 155 -7.19 9.72 -17.60
N GLU A 156 -5.90 9.94 -17.84
CA GLU A 156 -5.31 9.97 -19.18
C GLU A 156 -5.48 8.64 -19.89
N ALA A 157 -5.19 7.52 -19.22
CA ALA A 157 -5.38 6.19 -19.76
C ALA A 157 -6.83 5.94 -20.19
N ALA A 158 -7.80 6.29 -19.33
CA ALA A 158 -9.23 6.16 -19.66
C ALA A 158 -9.62 7.02 -20.86
N ALA A 159 -9.12 8.25 -20.95
CA ALA A 159 -9.39 9.16 -22.08
C ALA A 159 -8.82 8.63 -23.40
N VAL A 160 -7.59 8.15 -23.41
CA VAL A 160 -6.96 7.54 -24.59
C VAL A 160 -7.74 6.29 -25.03
N MET A 161 -8.06 5.39 -24.10
CA MET A 161 -8.84 4.19 -24.37
C MET A 161 -10.21 4.53 -24.97
N ALA A 162 -10.93 5.50 -24.41
CA ALA A 162 -12.22 5.95 -24.92
C ALA A 162 -12.09 6.57 -26.32
N SER A 163 -11.11 7.44 -26.53
CA SER A 163 -10.84 8.08 -27.82
C SER A 163 -10.55 7.06 -28.91
N LEU A 164 -9.70 6.07 -28.63
CA LEU A 164 -9.39 4.99 -29.56
C LEU A 164 -10.63 4.13 -29.87
N ALA A 165 -11.42 3.78 -28.86
CA ALA A 165 -12.65 3.01 -29.04
C ALA A 165 -13.63 3.73 -30.01
N VAL A 166 -13.82 5.05 -29.82
CA VAL A 166 -14.67 5.87 -30.69
C VAL A 166 -14.10 5.97 -32.10
N ARG A 167 -12.81 6.32 -32.26
CA ARG A 167 -12.13 6.45 -33.55
C ARG A 167 -12.17 5.15 -34.35
N MET A 168 -12.01 4.01 -33.67
CA MET A 168 -12.02 2.67 -34.28
C MET A 168 -13.42 2.06 -34.40
N ARG A 169 -14.45 2.73 -33.84
CA ARG A 169 -15.82 2.22 -33.76
C ARG A 169 -15.89 0.83 -33.16
N ARG A 170 -15.20 0.62 -32.03
CA ARG A 170 -15.10 -0.66 -31.33
C ARG A 170 -15.46 -0.49 -29.86
N ASP A 171 -15.87 -1.60 -29.24
CA ASP A 171 -15.87 -1.67 -27.77
C ASP A 171 -14.45 -1.50 -27.27
N VAL A 172 -14.27 -0.82 -26.14
CA VAL A 172 -12.95 -0.55 -25.53
C VAL A 172 -12.15 -1.83 -25.29
N ARG A 173 -12.84 -2.94 -24.99
CA ARG A 173 -12.24 -4.28 -24.81
C ARG A 173 -11.54 -4.80 -26.07
N ASN A 174 -12.02 -4.38 -27.24
CA ASN A 174 -11.54 -4.81 -28.54
C ASN A 174 -10.55 -3.82 -29.18
N VAL A 175 -10.15 -2.78 -28.44
CA VAL A 175 -9.05 -1.90 -28.89
C VAL A 175 -7.73 -2.65 -28.68
N PRO A 176 -6.89 -2.79 -29.70
CA PRO A 176 -5.58 -3.44 -29.54
C PRO A 176 -4.73 -2.71 -28.53
N TYR A 177 -4.13 -3.46 -27.60
CA TYR A 177 -3.31 -2.87 -26.52
C TYR A 177 -2.15 -2.04 -27.06
N GLU A 178 -1.52 -2.50 -28.13
CA GLU A 178 -0.38 -1.81 -28.77
C GLU A 178 -0.74 -0.40 -29.23
N ARG A 179 -2.00 -0.18 -29.60
CA ARG A 179 -2.50 1.15 -29.97
C ARG A 179 -2.65 2.05 -28.77
N ILE A 180 -3.11 1.49 -27.64
CA ILE A 180 -3.23 2.21 -26.38
C ILE A 180 -1.83 2.57 -25.86
N ALA A 181 -0.93 1.60 -25.81
CA ALA A 181 0.43 1.79 -25.34
C ALA A 181 1.20 2.83 -26.18
N ALA A 182 1.01 2.83 -27.50
CA ALA A 182 1.65 3.80 -28.38
C ALA A 182 1.17 5.24 -28.16
N GLU A 183 -0.11 5.44 -27.85
CA GLU A 183 -0.66 6.78 -27.58
C GLU A 183 -0.26 7.30 -26.18
N LEU A 184 -0.16 6.39 -25.18
CA LEU A 184 0.23 6.76 -23.82
C LEU A 184 1.74 6.98 -23.71
N ALA A 185 2.55 6.27 -24.48
CA ALA A 185 4.02 6.38 -24.50
C ALA A 185 4.69 6.30 -23.10
N TRP A 186 4.12 5.50 -22.19
CA TRP A 186 4.63 5.33 -20.83
C TRP A 186 5.99 4.62 -20.82
N GLN A 187 6.84 5.03 -19.89
CA GLN A 187 8.03 4.27 -19.55
C GLN A 187 7.61 2.95 -18.87
N ASP A 188 8.22 1.85 -19.28
CA ASP A 188 8.06 0.55 -18.62
C ASP A 188 8.94 0.49 -17.36
N PHE A 189 8.31 0.24 -16.22
CA PHE A 189 8.97 0.08 -14.94
C PHE A 189 8.96 -1.39 -14.46
N SER A 190 8.74 -2.33 -15.36
CA SER A 190 8.81 -3.76 -15.06
C SER A 190 10.14 -4.12 -14.40
N GLY A 191 10.07 -4.86 -13.29
CA GLY A 191 11.24 -5.27 -12.52
C GLY A 191 11.83 -4.22 -11.56
N GLU A 192 11.31 -2.99 -11.51
CA GLU A 192 11.80 -1.99 -10.56
C GLU A 192 11.57 -2.44 -9.10
N ASN A 193 10.44 -3.07 -8.80
CA ASN A 193 10.17 -3.58 -7.45
C ASN A 193 11.14 -4.70 -7.03
N GLU A 194 11.66 -5.47 -7.96
CA GLU A 194 12.65 -6.52 -7.67
C GLU A 194 14.00 -5.96 -7.22
N LYS A 195 14.30 -4.70 -7.50
CA LYS A 195 15.52 -4.02 -7.02
C LYS A 195 15.50 -3.77 -5.50
N ILE A 196 14.35 -3.91 -4.87
CA ILE A 196 14.22 -3.87 -3.40
C ILE A 196 14.93 -5.09 -2.78
N LEU A 197 14.98 -6.23 -3.48
CA LEU A 197 15.54 -7.45 -2.94
C LEU A 197 17.07 -7.40 -2.85
N LEU A 198 17.58 -7.89 -1.73
CA LEU A 198 18.98 -8.27 -1.57
C LEU A 198 19.18 -9.64 -2.22
N LYS A 199 20.28 -9.84 -2.94
CA LYS A 199 20.49 -11.03 -3.75
C LYS A 199 21.22 -12.14 -3.02
N HIS A 200 22.04 -11.79 -2.02
CA HIS A 200 22.92 -12.73 -1.35
C HIS A 200 22.62 -12.84 0.14
N GLN A 201 22.74 -14.04 0.69
CA GLN A 201 22.48 -14.31 2.11
C GLN A 201 23.33 -13.43 3.04
N HIS A 202 24.59 -13.16 2.72
CA HIS A 202 25.44 -12.31 3.55
C HIS A 202 24.92 -10.87 3.62
N GLU A 203 24.38 -10.33 2.50
CA GLU A 203 23.76 -9.00 2.48
C GLU A 203 22.50 -8.96 3.36
N ILE A 204 21.73 -10.05 3.35
CA ILE A 204 20.54 -10.18 4.19
C ILE A 204 20.93 -10.21 5.66
N VAL A 205 21.91 -11.04 6.03
CA VAL A 205 22.41 -11.13 7.42
C VAL A 205 22.93 -9.77 7.89
N GLU A 206 23.74 -9.09 7.09
CA GLU A 206 24.22 -7.74 7.39
C GLU A 206 23.06 -6.74 7.56
N GLY A 207 22.08 -6.80 6.67
CA GLY A 207 20.88 -5.95 6.74
C GLY A 207 20.02 -6.19 7.97
N LEU A 208 19.98 -7.43 8.50
CA LEU A 208 19.26 -7.75 9.74
C LEU A 208 19.95 -7.14 10.99
N HIS A 209 21.25 -6.83 10.92
CA HIS A 209 21.96 -6.09 11.97
C HIS A 209 21.77 -4.56 11.86
N SER A 210 21.18 -4.09 10.76
CA SER A 210 20.92 -2.66 10.52
C SER A 210 19.78 -2.13 11.40
N PRO A 211 19.76 -0.85 11.74
CA PRO A 211 18.60 -0.19 12.36
C PRO A 211 17.37 -0.11 11.42
N SER A 212 17.54 -0.39 10.12
CA SER A 212 16.46 -0.42 9.12
C SER A 212 16.41 -1.80 8.44
N PRO A 213 15.96 -2.87 9.12
CA PRO A 213 16.08 -4.25 8.65
C PRO A 213 15.03 -4.64 7.61
N GLY A 214 14.04 -3.81 7.35
CA GLY A 214 12.87 -4.19 6.54
C GLY A 214 13.21 -4.79 5.18
N ARG A 215 14.16 -4.20 4.47
CA ARG A 215 14.63 -4.76 3.19
C ARG A 215 15.23 -6.16 3.34
N ALA A 216 15.96 -6.41 4.42
CA ALA A 216 16.57 -7.71 4.69
C ALA A 216 15.50 -8.74 5.09
N ILE A 217 14.55 -8.37 5.95
CA ILE A 217 13.42 -9.23 6.33
C ILE A 217 12.61 -9.65 5.09
N TRP A 218 12.25 -8.68 4.24
CA TRP A 218 11.53 -8.96 3.01
C TRP A 218 12.32 -9.86 2.06
N SER A 219 13.61 -9.60 1.89
CA SER A 219 14.48 -10.42 1.04
C SER A 219 14.62 -11.84 1.58
N ALA A 220 14.75 -12.03 2.88
CA ALA A 220 14.78 -13.36 3.51
C ALA A 220 13.49 -14.14 3.21
N TYR A 221 12.35 -13.50 3.38
CA TYR A 221 11.05 -14.10 3.03
C TYR A 221 10.99 -14.51 1.55
N ARG A 222 11.40 -13.63 0.64
CA ARG A 222 11.36 -13.87 -0.81
C ARG A 222 12.36 -14.95 -1.26
N HIS A 223 13.48 -15.13 -0.56
CA HIS A 223 14.43 -16.22 -0.80
C HIS A 223 13.90 -17.59 -0.37
N GLY A 224 13.06 -17.62 0.67
CA GLY A 224 12.42 -18.85 1.12
C GLY A 224 13.31 -19.81 1.92
N GLU A 225 14.56 -19.43 2.21
CA GLU A 225 15.52 -20.26 2.95
C GLU A 225 15.66 -19.77 4.40
N SER A 226 15.63 -20.68 5.39
CA SER A 226 15.68 -20.36 6.82
C SER A 226 17.03 -20.61 7.48
N GLY A 227 17.81 -21.56 6.96
CA GLY A 227 18.98 -22.11 7.66
C GLY A 227 20.03 -21.07 8.09
N TYR A 228 20.21 -19.99 7.35
CA TYR A 228 21.15 -18.92 7.70
C TYR A 228 20.57 -17.91 8.71
N LEU A 229 19.25 -17.94 8.96
CA LEU A 229 18.56 -17.09 9.92
C LEU A 229 18.50 -17.69 11.33
N GLU A 230 18.44 -19.02 11.43
CA GLU A 230 18.29 -19.72 12.70
C GLU A 230 19.40 -19.40 13.71
N PRO A 231 20.69 -19.33 13.33
CA PRO A 231 21.76 -18.95 14.25
C PRO A 231 21.57 -17.57 14.88
N LEU A 232 20.94 -16.62 14.15
CA LEU A 232 20.71 -15.24 14.61
C LEU A 232 19.71 -15.18 15.77
N LEU A 233 18.86 -16.19 15.96
CA LEU A 233 17.95 -16.27 17.12
C LEU A 233 18.69 -16.40 18.45
N ARG A 234 19.97 -16.79 18.43
CA ARG A 234 20.84 -16.91 19.63
C ARG A 234 21.62 -15.64 19.92
N GLU A 235 21.61 -14.69 19.01
CA GLU A 235 22.27 -13.41 19.20
C GLU A 235 21.50 -12.53 20.18
N SER A 236 22.11 -11.41 20.59
CA SER A 236 21.51 -10.42 21.46
C SER A 236 21.09 -9.18 20.66
N GLY A 237 20.18 -8.39 21.19
CA GLY A 237 19.74 -7.12 20.58
C GLY A 237 18.73 -7.28 19.47
N ALA A 238 18.63 -6.26 18.62
CA ALA A 238 17.57 -6.14 17.60
C ALA A 238 17.66 -7.23 16.53
N VAL A 239 18.84 -7.68 16.15
CA VAL A 239 19.03 -8.71 15.12
C VAL A 239 18.27 -10.01 15.43
N ARG A 240 18.20 -10.39 16.72
CA ARG A 240 17.43 -11.54 17.17
C ARG A 240 15.96 -11.41 16.85
N ALA A 241 15.40 -10.22 17.09
CA ALA A 241 14.03 -9.91 16.78
C ALA A 241 13.78 -9.86 15.26
N HIS A 242 14.67 -9.21 14.50
CA HIS A 242 14.57 -9.12 13.06
C HIS A 242 14.63 -10.49 12.38
N ALA A 243 15.51 -11.39 12.86
CA ALA A 243 15.57 -12.76 12.40
C ALA A 243 14.29 -13.54 12.75
N ALA A 244 13.73 -13.33 13.94
CA ALA A 244 12.46 -13.94 14.32
C ALA A 244 11.30 -13.50 13.42
N PHE A 245 11.23 -12.22 13.02
CA PHE A 245 10.25 -11.73 12.04
C PHE A 245 10.45 -12.39 10.66
N ALA A 246 11.68 -12.44 10.16
CA ALA A 246 11.97 -13.09 8.89
C ALA A 246 11.56 -14.57 8.90
N LEU A 247 11.88 -15.29 9.98
CA LEU A 247 11.48 -16.69 10.17
C LEU A 247 9.97 -16.86 10.33
N ALA A 248 9.28 -15.91 10.99
CA ALA A 248 7.83 -15.92 11.11
C ALA A 248 7.14 -15.82 9.74
N LEU A 249 7.63 -14.95 8.86
CA LEU A 249 7.15 -14.85 7.48
C LEU A 249 7.33 -16.15 6.71
N LEU A 250 8.41 -16.89 7.00
CA LEU A 250 8.67 -18.23 6.46
C LEU A 250 7.89 -19.34 7.18
N ARG A 251 7.06 -18.99 8.18
CA ARG A 251 6.31 -19.93 9.03
C ARG A 251 7.21 -20.93 9.75
N HIS A 252 8.43 -20.54 10.10
CA HIS A 252 9.40 -21.39 10.79
C HIS A 252 9.11 -21.43 12.29
N PRO A 253 8.96 -22.61 12.93
CA PRO A 253 8.51 -22.72 14.32
C PRO A 253 9.49 -22.12 15.34
N ASP A 254 10.78 -22.09 15.06
CA ASP A 254 11.83 -21.65 16.00
C ASP A 254 11.71 -20.16 16.37
N CYS A 255 11.01 -19.36 15.56
CA CYS A 255 10.76 -17.95 15.88
C CYS A 255 9.80 -17.75 17.07
N LEU A 256 8.91 -18.73 17.37
CA LEU A 256 7.80 -18.55 18.30
C LEU A 256 8.25 -18.20 19.72
N GLY A 257 9.37 -18.76 20.18
CA GLY A 257 9.93 -18.43 21.50
C GLY A 257 10.32 -16.98 21.64
N VAL A 258 11.01 -16.45 20.61
CA VAL A 258 11.47 -15.06 20.57
C VAL A 258 10.27 -14.10 20.43
N LEU A 259 9.33 -14.40 19.53
CA LEU A 259 8.16 -13.55 19.32
C LEU A 259 7.28 -13.48 20.58
N ARG A 260 7.11 -14.59 21.30
CA ARG A 260 6.39 -14.61 22.58
C ARG A 260 7.08 -13.75 23.62
N GLU A 261 8.40 -13.88 23.77
CA GLU A 261 9.19 -13.05 24.68
C GLU A 261 9.06 -11.56 24.36
N LEU A 262 9.12 -11.16 23.09
CA LEU A 262 8.95 -9.77 22.65
C LEU A 262 7.54 -9.25 23.00
N ALA A 263 6.51 -10.03 22.74
CA ALA A 263 5.13 -9.67 23.06
C ALA A 263 4.89 -9.50 24.58
N GLU A 264 5.46 -10.39 25.41
CA GLU A 264 5.36 -10.32 26.86
C GLU A 264 6.08 -9.09 27.43
N ARG A 265 7.23 -8.74 26.87
CA ARG A 265 8.02 -7.57 27.29
C ARG A 265 7.47 -6.26 26.75
N ARG A 266 6.53 -6.29 25.82
CA ARG A 266 6.07 -5.12 25.05
C ARG A 266 7.26 -4.32 24.53
N ASP A 267 8.20 -5.01 23.88
CA ASP A 267 9.45 -4.43 23.43
C ASP A 267 9.20 -3.43 22.30
N ALA A 268 9.31 -2.16 22.63
CA ALA A 268 9.10 -1.05 21.69
C ALA A 268 10.23 -0.85 20.68
N THR A 269 11.32 -1.62 20.75
CA THR A 269 12.45 -1.47 19.79
C THR A 269 12.07 -1.78 18.35
N LEU A 270 10.95 -2.46 18.15
CA LEU A 270 10.38 -2.76 16.83
C LEU A 270 9.19 -1.87 16.47
N ALA A 271 8.80 -0.97 17.37
CA ALA A 271 7.62 -0.11 17.20
C ALA A 271 7.91 1.19 16.46
N GLU A 272 9.15 1.45 16.07
CA GLU A 272 9.50 2.63 15.30
C GLU A 272 9.35 2.36 13.79
N THR A 273 8.42 3.07 13.18
CA THR A 273 8.37 3.15 11.71
C THR A 273 9.58 3.95 11.20
N PRO A 274 9.95 3.79 9.93
CA PRO A 274 10.96 4.65 9.30
C PRO A 274 10.66 6.15 9.39
N ARG A 275 9.45 6.54 9.81
CA ARG A 275 9.04 7.93 10.05
C ARG A 275 9.20 8.36 11.51
N GLY A 276 9.66 7.48 12.40
CA GLY A 276 9.78 7.79 13.83
C GLY A 276 8.45 7.95 14.56
N GLU A 277 7.36 7.49 13.98
CA GLU A 277 6.05 7.49 14.62
C GLU A 277 5.88 6.19 15.42
N PRO A 278 5.46 6.25 16.71
CA PRO A 278 5.20 5.05 17.50
C PRO A 278 3.96 4.31 16.95
N HIS A 279 4.03 3.01 16.91
CA HIS A 279 2.91 2.11 16.56
C HIS A 279 1.99 1.87 17.75
#